data_9a661cb14668465dd9eb5929ce6f9ee8
#
_entry.id   9a661cb14668465dd9eb5929ce6f9ee8
#
_cell.length_a   1.000
_cell.length_b   1.000
_cell.length_c   1.000
_cell.angle_alpha   90.00
_cell.angle_beta   90.00
_cell.angle_gamma   90.00
#
_symmetry.space_group_name_H-M   'P 1'
#
loop_
_entity.id
_entity.type
_entity.pdbx_description
1 polymer ?
#
loop_
_entity_poly.entity_id
_entity_poly.type
_entity_poly.pdbx_seq_one_letter_code
_entity_poly.pdbx_strand_id
1 'polypeptide(L)'
;MKKRRFPNPENPETFTGIKLGAPKKAAAGMPAVFSSIQHVFGEMDVPRGIKELLKDKQKEGFDCPGCAWPDPDDERSSIAEYCENGAKAIAEEATSKSLKPDFFARYSVEEMAEWSDYEIGKKGRIAQPMYLAKGDTHYRPVSWDTTFQILADHLHALDHPDEAVFYTSGR
;
A
#
# COMPACT_ATOMS: atom_id res chain seq x y z
N MET A 1 -13.41 30.43 14.30
CA MET A 1 -12.85 29.26 13.57
C MET A 1 -11.83 29.75 12.54
N LYS A 2 -10.53 29.51 12.74
CA LYS A 2 -9.52 29.78 11.71
C LYS A 2 -9.70 28.72 10.61
N LYS A 3 -10.05 29.17 9.37
CA LYS A 3 -10.05 28.28 8.19
C LYS A 3 -8.66 27.66 8.09
N ARG A 4 -8.53 26.33 8.24
CA ARG A 4 -7.33 25.60 7.85
C ARG A 4 -7.13 25.86 6.35
N ARG A 5 -6.11 26.62 5.99
CA ARG A 5 -5.66 26.71 4.60
C ARG A 5 -4.94 25.39 4.35
N PHE A 6 -5.53 24.54 3.53
CA PHE A 6 -4.76 23.45 2.94
C PHE A 6 -3.62 24.07 2.13
N PRO A 7 -2.41 23.54 2.21
CA PRO A 7 -1.34 24.01 1.34
C PRO A 7 -1.79 23.86 -0.12
N ASN A 8 -1.34 24.77 -0.97
CA ASN A 8 -1.59 24.62 -2.41
C ASN A 8 -1.00 23.27 -2.87
N PRO A 9 -1.62 22.64 -3.87
CA PRO A 9 -1.05 21.43 -4.47
C PRO A 9 0.39 21.72 -4.88
N GLU A 10 1.31 20.92 -4.37
CA GLU A 10 2.72 21.03 -4.74
C GLU A 10 3.04 20.06 -5.88
N ASN A 11 4.10 20.36 -6.62
CA ASN A 11 4.56 19.45 -7.67
C ASN A 11 4.95 18.10 -7.05
N PRO A 12 4.51 16.96 -7.62
CA PRO A 12 4.91 15.63 -7.17
C PRO A 12 6.41 15.43 -6.96
N GLU A 13 7.24 16.09 -7.76
CA GLU A 13 8.71 16.07 -7.61
C GLU A 13 9.17 16.62 -6.26
N THR A 14 8.50 17.64 -5.75
CA THR A 14 8.81 18.26 -4.44
C THR A 14 8.42 17.32 -3.30
N PHE A 15 7.30 16.60 -3.47
CA PHE A 15 6.78 15.67 -2.47
C PHE A 15 7.54 14.37 -2.37
N THR A 16 7.82 13.75 -3.51
CA THR A 16 8.36 12.39 -3.56
C THR A 16 9.87 12.34 -3.67
N GLY A 17 10.53 13.48 -3.98
CA GLY A 17 11.94 13.53 -4.31
C GLY A 17 12.29 12.82 -5.64
N ILE A 18 11.31 12.27 -6.34
CA ILE A 18 11.48 11.58 -7.62
C ILE A 18 11.52 12.63 -8.74
N LYS A 19 12.60 12.65 -9.48
CA LYS A 19 12.72 13.55 -10.65
C LYS A 19 12.00 12.92 -11.85
N LEU A 20 11.18 13.73 -12.53
CA LEU A 20 10.58 13.33 -13.80
C LEU A 20 11.68 13.22 -14.86
N GLY A 21 11.84 12.04 -15.43
CA GLY A 21 12.70 11.80 -16.57
C GLY A 21 12.02 12.15 -17.90
N ALA A 22 12.78 12.12 -18.99
CA ALA A 22 12.19 12.23 -20.31
C ALA A 22 11.22 11.07 -20.58
N PRO A 23 10.10 11.29 -21.29
CA PRO A 23 9.19 10.22 -21.65
C PRO A 23 9.91 9.08 -22.37
N LYS A 24 9.61 7.85 -21.99
CA LYS A 24 10.16 6.67 -22.66
C LYS A 24 9.61 6.60 -24.09
N LYS A 25 10.47 6.24 -25.05
CA LYS A 25 10.08 6.09 -26.47
C LYS A 25 9.28 4.81 -26.75
N ALA A 26 9.29 3.85 -25.84
CA ALA A 26 8.56 2.59 -25.94
C ALA A 26 7.98 2.24 -24.57
N ALA A 27 6.81 1.61 -24.57
CA ALA A 27 6.15 1.04 -23.40
C ALA A 27 6.07 -0.48 -23.56
N ALA A 28 5.98 -1.19 -22.44
CA ALA A 28 5.92 -2.65 -22.38
C ALA A 28 7.17 -3.37 -22.95
N GLY A 29 7.03 -4.62 -23.40
CA GLY A 29 8.11 -5.42 -23.93
C GLY A 29 9.16 -5.85 -22.90
N MET A 30 10.34 -6.22 -23.37
CA MET A 30 11.43 -6.70 -22.51
C MET A 30 11.80 -5.76 -21.35
N PRO A 31 11.83 -4.43 -21.52
CA PRO A 31 12.09 -3.51 -20.40
C PRO A 31 11.06 -3.66 -19.28
N ALA A 32 9.79 -3.86 -19.58
CA ALA A 32 8.73 -4.07 -18.58
C ALA A 32 8.90 -5.41 -17.86
N VAL A 33 9.29 -6.47 -18.59
CA VAL A 33 9.59 -7.79 -17.99
C VAL A 33 10.76 -7.67 -17.00
N PHE A 34 11.86 -7.04 -17.38
CA PHE A 34 12.99 -6.85 -16.46
C PHE A 34 12.63 -5.98 -15.26
N SER A 35 11.86 -4.90 -15.46
CA SER A 35 11.37 -4.05 -14.38
C SER A 35 10.50 -4.83 -13.39
N SER A 36 9.59 -5.67 -13.89
CA SER A 36 8.75 -6.54 -13.06
C SER A 36 9.58 -7.54 -12.25
N ILE A 37 10.51 -8.23 -12.89
CA ILE A 37 11.38 -9.22 -12.25
C ILE A 37 12.23 -8.55 -11.15
N GLN A 38 12.85 -7.43 -11.46
CA GLN A 38 13.66 -6.69 -10.48
C GLN A 38 12.84 -6.24 -9.27
N HIS A 39 11.62 -5.76 -9.50
CA HIS A 39 10.75 -5.31 -8.43
C HIS A 39 10.25 -6.49 -7.58
N VAL A 40 9.77 -7.55 -8.22
CA VAL A 40 9.26 -8.75 -7.56
C VAL A 40 10.32 -9.36 -6.64
N PHE A 41 11.52 -9.59 -7.15
CA PHE A 41 12.61 -10.17 -6.35
C PHE A 41 13.31 -9.18 -5.42
N GLY A 42 13.03 -7.90 -5.56
CA GLY A 42 13.43 -6.88 -4.59
C GLY A 42 12.53 -6.82 -3.35
N GLU A 43 11.27 -7.23 -3.50
CA GLU A 43 10.27 -7.22 -2.42
C GLU A 43 10.04 -8.60 -1.79
N MET A 44 10.19 -9.67 -2.56
CA MET A 44 9.96 -11.05 -2.15
C MET A 44 11.19 -11.92 -2.41
N ASP A 45 11.29 -13.07 -1.71
CA ASP A 45 12.21 -14.13 -2.13
C ASP A 45 11.74 -14.79 -3.45
N VAL A 46 12.66 -15.46 -4.14
CA VAL A 46 12.40 -16.03 -5.47
C VAL A 46 11.26 -17.06 -5.47
N PRO A 47 11.20 -18.05 -4.54
CA PRO A 47 10.11 -19.02 -4.50
C PRO A 47 8.75 -18.38 -4.29
N ARG A 48 8.65 -17.41 -3.38
CA ARG A 48 7.41 -16.66 -3.13
C ARG A 48 7.00 -15.84 -4.34
N GLY A 49 7.94 -15.09 -4.93
CA GLY A 49 7.66 -14.27 -6.11
C GLY A 49 7.11 -15.08 -7.28
N ILE A 50 7.70 -16.24 -7.56
CA ILE A 50 7.21 -17.15 -8.61
C ILE A 50 5.81 -17.66 -8.27
N LYS A 51 5.59 -18.12 -7.03
CA LYS A 51 4.31 -18.66 -6.58
C LYS A 51 3.19 -17.62 -6.72
N GLU A 52 3.42 -16.40 -6.23
CA GLU A 52 2.40 -15.34 -6.26
C GLU A 52 2.07 -14.90 -7.70
N LEU A 53 3.08 -14.73 -8.55
CA LEU A 53 2.84 -14.39 -9.96
C LEU A 53 2.11 -15.48 -10.74
N LEU A 54 2.31 -16.75 -10.40
CA LEU A 54 1.58 -17.87 -11.05
C LEU A 54 0.14 -18.01 -10.53
N LYS A 55 -0.21 -17.33 -9.44
CA LYS A 55 -1.55 -17.33 -8.86
C LYS A 55 -2.38 -16.09 -9.26
N ASP A 56 -1.72 -15.06 -9.78
CA ASP A 56 -2.40 -13.86 -10.23
C ASP A 56 -3.34 -14.17 -11.39
N LYS A 57 -4.59 -13.71 -11.30
CA LYS A 57 -5.64 -13.89 -12.31
C LYS A 57 -5.91 -15.35 -12.70
N GLN A 58 -5.64 -16.28 -11.81
CA GLN A 58 -5.90 -17.70 -12.04
C GLN A 58 -7.16 -18.14 -11.28
N LYS A 59 -7.88 -19.14 -11.81
CA LYS A 59 -9.12 -19.65 -11.22
C LYS A 59 -8.96 -20.05 -9.75
N GLU A 60 -7.84 -20.68 -9.41
CA GLU A 60 -7.50 -21.11 -8.03
C GLU A 60 -6.52 -20.09 -7.36
N GLY A 61 -6.51 -18.88 -7.82
CA GLY A 61 -5.63 -17.82 -7.37
C GLY A 61 -6.36 -16.65 -6.75
N PHE A 62 -5.96 -15.45 -7.13
CA PHE A 62 -6.54 -14.19 -6.66
C PHE A 62 -6.58 -13.16 -7.80
N ASP A 63 -7.46 -12.17 -7.67
CA ASP A 63 -7.55 -11.06 -8.59
C ASP A 63 -6.40 -10.07 -8.36
N CYS A 64 -5.94 -9.45 -9.44
CA CYS A 64 -4.83 -8.51 -9.37
C CYS A 64 -5.17 -7.29 -8.50
N PRO A 65 -4.35 -6.97 -7.48
CA PRO A 65 -4.59 -5.81 -6.62
C PRO A 65 -4.23 -4.47 -7.30
N GLY A 66 -3.70 -4.49 -8.53
CA GLY A 66 -3.16 -3.31 -9.19
C GLY A 66 -4.20 -2.33 -9.72
N CYS A 67 -5.37 -2.80 -10.14
CA CYS A 67 -6.47 -1.98 -10.63
C CYS A 67 -7.81 -2.69 -10.41
N ALA A 68 -8.91 -1.93 -10.53
CA ALA A 68 -10.26 -2.45 -10.35
C ALA A 68 -10.84 -3.05 -11.65
N TRP A 69 -10.02 -3.45 -12.61
CA TRP A 69 -10.49 -4.09 -13.83
C TRP A 69 -10.93 -5.52 -13.51
N PRO A 70 -12.19 -5.87 -13.77
CA PRO A 70 -12.68 -7.20 -13.45
C PRO A 70 -12.04 -8.25 -14.35
N ASP A 71 -11.70 -9.38 -13.74
CA ASP A 71 -11.28 -10.56 -14.47
C ASP A 71 -12.51 -11.40 -14.88
N PRO A 72 -12.49 -12.12 -16.02
CA PRO A 72 -13.55 -13.05 -16.39
C PRO A 72 -13.73 -14.14 -15.33
N ASP A 73 -14.98 -14.45 -14.96
CA ASP A 73 -15.26 -15.38 -13.87
C ASP A 73 -14.73 -16.80 -14.11
N ASP A 74 -14.83 -17.32 -15.34
CA ASP A 74 -14.50 -18.69 -15.68
C ASP A 74 -13.36 -18.85 -16.69
N GLU A 75 -13.03 -17.81 -17.43
CA GLU A 75 -11.96 -17.82 -18.43
C GLU A 75 -10.71 -17.15 -17.87
N ARG A 76 -9.81 -17.95 -17.35
CA ARG A 76 -8.52 -17.49 -16.83
C ARG A 76 -7.40 -17.89 -17.79
N SER A 77 -6.38 -17.08 -17.83
CA SER A 77 -5.14 -17.45 -18.51
C SER A 77 -4.55 -18.73 -17.91
N SER A 78 -4.06 -19.60 -18.74
CA SER A 78 -3.43 -20.85 -18.28
C SER A 78 -2.09 -20.63 -17.59
N ILE A 79 -1.38 -19.53 -17.88
CA ILE A 79 -0.06 -19.22 -17.30
C ILE A 79 0.13 -17.71 -17.24
N ALA A 80 0.43 -17.21 -16.04
CA ALA A 80 0.99 -15.87 -15.78
C ALA A 80 0.38 -14.72 -16.62
N GLU A 81 -0.81 -14.27 -16.25
CA GLU A 81 -1.49 -13.16 -16.90
C GLU A 81 -1.39 -11.89 -16.05
N TYR A 82 -0.32 -11.15 -16.19
CA TYR A 82 -0.11 -9.90 -15.45
C TYR A 82 0.58 -8.84 -16.31
N CYS A 83 0.29 -7.58 -16.01
CA CYS A 83 1.04 -6.45 -16.54
C CYS A 83 2.16 -6.02 -15.58
N GLU A 84 3.03 -5.11 -16.01
CA GLU A 84 4.10 -4.56 -15.15
C GLU A 84 3.57 -3.97 -13.85
N ASN A 85 2.48 -3.20 -13.91
CA ASN A 85 1.89 -2.61 -12.71
C ASN A 85 1.28 -3.67 -11.78
N GLY A 86 0.61 -4.68 -12.34
CA GLY A 86 0.08 -5.81 -11.58
C GLY A 86 1.17 -6.57 -10.85
N ALA A 87 2.23 -6.94 -11.54
CA ALA A 87 3.37 -7.62 -10.93
C ALA A 87 4.01 -6.80 -9.78
N LYS A 88 4.11 -5.49 -9.94
CA LYS A 88 4.61 -4.59 -8.88
C LYS A 88 3.64 -4.49 -7.71
N ALA A 89 2.35 -4.37 -7.97
CA ALA A 89 1.32 -4.32 -6.92
C ALA A 89 1.31 -5.61 -6.10
N ILE A 90 1.39 -6.78 -6.75
CA ILE A 90 1.49 -8.07 -6.09
C ILE A 90 2.76 -8.15 -5.23
N ALA A 91 3.89 -7.67 -5.76
CA ALA A 91 5.15 -7.67 -5.02
C ALA A 91 5.07 -6.81 -3.75
N GLU A 92 4.42 -5.66 -3.82
CA GLU A 92 4.22 -4.77 -2.67
C GLU A 92 3.22 -5.34 -1.66
N GLU A 93 2.15 -6.02 -2.12
CA GLU A 93 1.20 -6.70 -1.24
C GLU A 93 1.83 -7.91 -0.53
N ALA A 94 2.62 -8.69 -1.25
CA ALA A 94 3.24 -9.92 -0.76
C ALA A 94 4.67 -9.74 -0.24
N THR A 95 5.12 -8.49 -0.03
CA THR A 95 6.47 -8.20 0.46
C THR A 95 6.77 -8.93 1.76
N SER A 96 8.00 -9.43 1.90
CA SER A 96 8.49 -10.00 3.16
C SER A 96 8.93 -8.94 4.18
N LYS A 97 8.97 -7.68 3.78
CA LYS A 97 9.32 -6.57 4.66
C LYS A 97 8.15 -6.27 5.60
N SER A 98 8.41 -6.27 6.89
CA SER A 98 7.39 -6.11 7.92
C SER A 98 7.81 -5.02 8.91
N LEU A 99 6.92 -4.05 9.13
CA LEU A 99 7.06 -3.02 10.14
C LEU A 99 6.54 -3.54 11.48
N LYS A 100 7.47 -3.76 12.40
CA LYS A 100 7.20 -4.23 13.76
C LYS A 100 7.12 -3.04 14.73
N PRO A 101 6.67 -3.25 15.98
CA PRO A 101 6.57 -2.18 16.99
C PRO A 101 7.83 -1.37 17.22
N ASP A 102 9.00 -2.00 17.14
CA ASP A 102 10.30 -1.34 17.35
C ASP A 102 10.58 -0.25 16.30
N PHE A 103 10.06 -0.41 15.08
CA PHE A 103 10.12 0.64 14.07
C PHE A 103 9.38 1.88 14.53
N PHE A 104 8.16 1.71 15.00
CA PHE A 104 7.30 2.81 15.46
C PHE A 104 7.73 3.38 16.82
N ALA A 105 8.41 2.61 17.64
CA ALA A 105 9.03 3.11 18.85
C ALA A 105 10.29 3.96 18.59
N ARG A 106 10.95 3.71 17.44
CA ARG A 106 12.17 4.42 17.04
C ARG A 106 11.90 5.73 16.31
N TYR A 107 10.86 5.79 15.48
CA TYR A 107 10.58 6.93 14.63
C TYR A 107 9.27 7.60 15.05
N SER A 108 9.35 8.88 15.36
CA SER A 108 8.18 9.69 15.67
C SER A 108 7.34 9.95 14.41
N VAL A 109 6.09 10.36 14.61
CA VAL A 109 5.21 10.80 13.52
C VAL A 109 5.79 11.99 12.78
N GLU A 110 6.43 12.93 13.50
CA GLU A 110 7.06 14.10 12.93
C GLU A 110 8.23 13.71 12.01
N GLU A 111 9.11 12.80 12.46
CA GLU A 111 10.21 12.29 11.63
C GLU A 111 9.71 11.56 10.39
N MET A 112 8.67 10.72 10.54
CA MET A 112 8.10 10.00 9.41
C MET A 112 7.40 10.92 8.41
N ALA A 113 6.84 12.05 8.85
CA ALA A 113 6.21 13.03 8.00
C ALA A 113 7.19 13.79 7.08
N GLU A 114 8.48 13.78 7.42
CA GLU A 114 9.54 14.36 6.58
C GLU A 114 9.99 13.41 5.45
N TRP A 115 9.58 12.14 5.52
CA TRP A 115 9.93 11.18 4.46
C TRP A 115 8.96 11.29 3.29
N SER A 116 9.46 11.01 2.09
CA SER A 116 8.60 10.90 0.92
C SER A 116 7.69 9.67 1.00
N ASP A 117 6.51 9.73 0.37
CA ASP A 117 5.58 8.60 0.29
C ASP A 117 6.25 7.34 -0.28
N TYR A 118 7.18 7.54 -1.25
CA TYR A 118 7.97 6.46 -1.80
C TYR A 118 8.88 5.78 -0.77
N GLU A 119 9.56 6.56 0.07
CA GLU A 119 10.42 6.02 1.13
C GLU A 119 9.62 5.27 2.18
N ILE A 120 8.47 5.83 2.58
CA ILE A 120 7.54 5.17 3.52
C ILE A 120 7.06 3.83 2.94
N GLY A 121 6.59 3.83 1.68
CA GLY A 121 6.13 2.63 0.99
C GLY A 121 7.18 1.52 0.92
N LYS A 122 8.47 1.88 0.82
CA LYS A 122 9.59 0.90 0.77
C LYS A 122 9.97 0.30 2.13
N LYS A 123 9.45 0.80 3.24
CA LYS A 123 9.75 0.25 4.58
C LYS A 123 9.10 -1.11 4.82
N GLY A 124 7.97 -1.38 4.19
CA GLY A 124 7.24 -2.63 4.31
C GLY A 124 5.81 -2.47 4.84
N ARG A 125 5.18 -3.58 5.17
CA ARG A 125 3.79 -3.62 5.63
C ARG A 125 3.70 -3.59 7.15
N ILE A 126 2.68 -2.89 7.67
CA ILE A 126 2.37 -2.87 9.10
C ILE A 126 1.88 -4.27 9.51
N ALA A 127 2.56 -4.89 10.47
CA ALA A 127 2.32 -6.28 10.84
C ALA A 127 1.19 -6.48 11.86
N GLN A 128 0.79 -5.41 12.55
CA GLN A 128 -0.23 -5.45 13.60
C GLN A 128 -0.86 -4.07 13.78
N PRO A 129 -2.02 -3.96 14.45
CA PRO A 129 -2.63 -2.67 14.70
C PRO A 129 -1.72 -1.76 15.50
N MET A 130 -1.60 -0.52 15.04
CA MET A 130 -0.84 0.54 15.66
C MET A 130 -1.77 1.71 15.96
N TYR A 131 -1.65 2.31 17.12
CA TYR A 131 -2.50 3.38 17.60
C TYR A 131 -1.67 4.61 18.00
N LEU A 132 -2.13 5.78 17.59
CA LEU A 132 -1.61 7.07 17.99
C LEU A 132 -2.69 7.82 18.77
N ALA A 133 -2.54 7.95 20.07
CA ALA A 133 -3.47 8.74 20.87
C ALA A 133 -3.22 10.24 20.69
N LYS A 134 -4.21 11.05 21.04
CA LYS A 134 -4.08 12.50 20.99
C LYS A 134 -2.93 12.96 21.90
N GLY A 135 -1.92 13.59 21.33
CA GLY A 135 -0.74 14.09 22.01
C GLY A 135 0.44 13.12 22.04
N ASP A 136 0.27 11.89 21.57
CA ASP A 136 1.39 10.95 21.39
C ASP A 136 2.27 11.40 20.21
N THR A 137 3.56 11.15 20.32
CA THR A 137 4.54 11.42 19.26
C THR A 137 4.92 10.15 18.49
N HIS A 138 4.60 8.99 19.02
CA HIS A 138 4.94 7.69 18.45
C HIS A 138 3.73 6.79 18.43
N TYR A 139 3.59 5.99 17.36
CA TYR A 139 2.61 4.91 17.34
C TYR A 139 2.99 3.82 18.34
N ARG A 140 1.99 3.25 19.00
CA ARG A 140 2.14 2.11 19.91
C ARG A 140 1.32 0.92 19.42
N PRO A 141 1.80 -0.32 19.63
CA PRO A 141 1.03 -1.49 19.28
C PRO A 141 -0.20 -1.63 20.18
N VAL A 142 -1.30 -2.09 19.62
CA VAL A 142 -2.52 -2.46 20.33
C VAL A 142 -3.01 -3.83 19.88
N SER A 143 -3.75 -4.53 20.74
CA SER A 143 -4.38 -5.79 20.32
C SER A 143 -5.53 -5.55 19.34
N TRP A 144 -5.93 -6.57 18.61
CA TRP A 144 -7.12 -6.50 17.76
C TRP A 144 -8.38 -6.19 18.56
N ASP A 145 -8.55 -6.80 19.74
CA ASP A 145 -9.69 -6.54 20.62
C ASP A 145 -9.73 -5.07 21.05
N THR A 146 -8.58 -4.52 21.43
CA THR A 146 -8.46 -3.09 21.76
C THR A 146 -8.78 -2.22 20.55
N THR A 147 -8.33 -2.60 19.35
CA THR A 147 -8.63 -1.87 18.11
C THR A 147 -10.13 -1.83 17.85
N PHE A 148 -10.80 -2.98 17.93
CA PHE A 148 -12.25 -3.05 17.72
C PHE A 148 -13.01 -2.27 18.77
N GLN A 149 -12.57 -2.29 20.04
CA GLN A 149 -13.19 -1.49 21.09
C GLN A 149 -13.04 0.02 20.79
N ILE A 150 -11.84 0.49 20.43
CA ILE A 150 -11.61 1.89 20.07
C ILE A 150 -12.52 2.30 18.91
N LEU A 151 -12.63 1.50 17.87
CA LEU A 151 -13.50 1.78 16.73
C LEU A 151 -14.97 1.84 17.13
N ALA A 152 -15.42 0.87 17.94
CA ALA A 152 -16.79 0.83 18.43
C ALA A 152 -17.12 2.06 19.30
N ASP A 153 -16.22 2.44 20.20
CA ASP A 153 -16.40 3.60 21.06
C ASP A 153 -16.51 4.89 20.26
N HIS A 154 -15.67 5.06 19.23
CA HIS A 154 -15.75 6.22 18.32
C HIS A 154 -17.06 6.25 17.53
N LEU A 155 -17.50 5.12 16.99
CA LEU A 155 -18.75 5.05 16.24
C LEU A 155 -19.97 5.29 17.13
N HIS A 156 -19.97 4.76 18.34
CA HIS A 156 -21.04 5.00 19.32
C HIS A 156 -21.09 6.42 19.86
N ALA A 157 -19.97 7.15 19.82
CA ALA A 157 -19.89 8.53 20.25
C ALA A 157 -20.38 9.55 19.20
N LEU A 158 -20.73 9.10 17.99
CA LEU A 158 -21.30 9.96 16.96
C LEU A 158 -22.74 10.36 17.33
N ASP A 159 -23.07 11.63 17.15
CA ASP A 159 -24.44 12.13 17.37
C ASP A 159 -25.38 11.62 16.27
N HIS A 160 -24.86 11.44 15.04
CA HIS A 160 -25.60 10.93 13.89
C HIS A 160 -24.74 10.04 13.00
N PRO A 161 -25.29 8.93 12.41
CA PRO A 161 -24.54 8.05 11.51
C PRO A 161 -23.88 8.75 10.31
N ASP A 162 -24.49 9.85 9.82
CA ASP A 162 -23.97 10.62 8.68
C ASP A 162 -22.65 11.36 8.98
N GLU A 163 -22.19 11.36 10.22
CA GLU A 163 -20.87 11.89 10.58
C GLU A 163 -19.74 10.94 10.20
N ALA A 164 -20.06 9.67 9.90
CA ALA A 164 -19.09 8.67 9.43
C ALA A 164 -19.17 8.50 7.91
N VAL A 165 -18.03 8.58 7.25
CA VAL A 165 -17.91 8.29 5.81
C VAL A 165 -16.95 7.14 5.61
N PHE A 166 -17.44 6.08 4.97
CA PHE A 166 -16.62 4.94 4.57
C PHE A 166 -16.21 5.11 3.10
N TYR A 167 -14.92 5.19 2.86
CA TYR A 167 -14.36 5.27 1.52
C TYR A 167 -13.64 3.98 1.17
N THR A 168 -13.89 3.48 -0.04
CA THR A 168 -13.16 2.35 -0.62
C THR A 168 -12.72 2.67 -2.03
N SER A 169 -11.55 2.19 -2.43
CA SER A 169 -11.02 2.33 -3.78
C SER A 169 -11.55 1.28 -4.76
N GLY A 170 -12.45 0.40 -4.34
CA GLY A 170 -13.01 -0.68 -5.16
C GLY A 170 -12.10 -1.90 -5.32
N ARG A 171 -11.18 -2.11 -4.40
CA ARG A 171 -10.37 -3.33 -4.29
C ARG A 171 -10.99 -4.31 -3.30
#